data_8b2d7c073a63703ef2c5e70b72ec7f0c
#
_entry.id   8b2d7c073a63703ef2c5e70b72ec7f0c
#
_cell.length_a   1.000
_cell.length_b   1.000
_cell.length_c   1.000
_cell.angle_alpha   90.00
_cell.angle_beta   90.00
_cell.angle_gamma   90.00
#
_symmetry.space_group_name_H-M   'P 1'
#
loop_
_entity.id
_entity.type
_entity.pdbx_description
1 polymer ?
#
loop_
_entity_poly.entity_id
_entity_poly.type
_entity_poly.pdbx_seq_one_letter_code
_entity_poly.pdbx_strand_id
1 'polypeptide(L)'
;MNILLINHYAGSPEMGMEFRPYYFAREWVRAGHHVQIIAGDFSHLRKENPKVEKDLQYEDVDGIQYCWIKTGRYEGNGLSRALTMFRFCYKLRKYADRILEKARPDVIITSSTYPLDTFPAQYMRKKCHAKLIHEVHDMWPATLIELGGMSKYHPFVQMIQIGENSAYRKSDKVVSLLPCAKDYMVRHGMKADKFVCIENGVVDDDWKNPLPLPQGMEKELTVLKEDGKFIVGYFGGHALSNALGNLLK
;
A
#
# COMPACT_ATOMS: atom_id res chain seq x y z
N MET A 1 -16.86 -13.83 -0.97
CA MET A 1 -17.06 -12.44 -0.54
C MET A 1 -16.59 -11.50 -1.64
N ASN A 2 -17.18 -10.31 -1.69
CA ASN A 2 -16.72 -9.22 -2.55
C ASN A 2 -15.81 -8.29 -1.73
N ILE A 3 -14.57 -8.16 -2.13
CA ILE A 3 -13.55 -7.37 -1.44
C ILE A 3 -13.21 -6.15 -2.30
N LEU A 4 -13.36 -4.96 -1.74
CA LEU A 4 -12.95 -3.70 -2.36
C LEU A 4 -11.69 -3.20 -1.64
N LEU A 5 -10.55 -3.26 -2.32
CA LEU A 5 -9.28 -2.76 -1.81
C LEU A 5 -8.97 -1.41 -2.46
N ILE A 6 -8.75 -0.39 -1.66
CA ILE A 6 -8.39 0.97 -2.07
C ILE A 6 -6.92 1.19 -1.75
N ASN A 7 -6.10 1.27 -2.79
CA ASN A 7 -4.69 1.60 -2.66
C ASN A 7 -4.24 2.48 -3.84
N HIS A 8 -3.95 3.75 -3.57
CA HIS A 8 -3.59 4.73 -4.59
C HIS A 8 -2.46 4.27 -5.51
N TYR A 9 -1.47 3.58 -4.93
CA TYR A 9 -0.24 3.21 -5.64
C TYR A 9 -0.18 1.74 -6.05
N ALA A 10 -1.24 0.96 -5.82
CA ALA A 10 -1.26 -0.47 -6.14
C ALA A 10 -0.84 -0.75 -7.58
N GLY A 11 -0.01 -1.73 -7.76
CA GLY A 11 0.49 -2.21 -9.05
C GLY A 11 0.37 -3.72 -9.15
N SER A 12 1.09 -4.30 -10.09
CA SER A 12 1.23 -5.74 -10.30
C SER A 12 2.70 -6.07 -10.60
N PRO A 13 3.11 -7.35 -10.63
CA PRO A 13 4.46 -7.74 -11.03
C PRO A 13 4.87 -7.18 -12.41
N GLU A 14 3.95 -7.14 -13.37
CA GLU A 14 4.19 -6.57 -14.71
C GLU A 14 4.45 -5.06 -14.65
N MET A 15 3.80 -4.36 -13.73
CA MET A 15 4.02 -2.92 -13.50
C MET A 15 5.29 -2.65 -12.69
N GLY A 16 5.90 -3.69 -12.11
CA GLY A 16 7.21 -3.66 -11.47
C GLY A 16 7.25 -3.17 -10.04
N MET A 17 6.13 -2.87 -9.36
CA MET A 17 6.12 -2.52 -7.94
C MET A 17 4.71 -2.50 -7.32
N GLU A 18 4.66 -2.34 -5.98
CA GLU A 18 3.50 -2.39 -5.08
C GLU A 18 2.83 -3.75 -5.04
N PHE A 19 3.62 -4.72 -4.63
CA PHE A 19 3.26 -6.13 -4.70
C PHE A 19 2.30 -6.59 -3.61
N ARG A 20 2.34 -6.00 -2.39
CA ARG A 20 1.50 -6.48 -1.27
C ARG A 20 -0.01 -6.49 -1.60
N PRO A 21 -0.61 -5.40 -2.12
CA PRO A 21 -2.02 -5.41 -2.51
C PRO A 21 -2.34 -6.47 -3.56
N TYR A 22 -1.44 -6.63 -4.54
CA TYR A 22 -1.60 -7.62 -5.60
C TYR A 22 -1.55 -9.05 -5.06
N TYR A 23 -0.53 -9.39 -4.25
CA TYR A 23 -0.37 -10.77 -3.77
C TYR A 23 -1.51 -11.17 -2.81
N PHE A 24 -1.97 -10.28 -1.94
CA PHE A 24 -3.16 -10.57 -1.13
C PHE A 24 -4.41 -10.74 -2.00
N ALA A 25 -4.63 -9.86 -2.96
CA ALA A 25 -5.76 -9.96 -3.87
C ALA A 25 -5.74 -11.26 -4.66
N ARG A 26 -4.57 -11.69 -5.16
CA ARG A 26 -4.38 -12.95 -5.88
C ARG A 26 -4.75 -14.15 -4.99
N GLU A 27 -4.28 -14.19 -3.76
CA GLU A 27 -4.59 -15.29 -2.84
C GLU A 27 -6.09 -15.29 -2.46
N TRP A 28 -6.72 -14.12 -2.31
CA TRP A 28 -8.17 -14.05 -2.09
C TRP A 28 -8.96 -14.52 -3.31
N VAL A 29 -8.52 -14.20 -4.54
CA VAL A 29 -9.13 -14.73 -5.76
C VAL A 29 -8.98 -16.26 -5.81
N ARG A 30 -7.80 -16.80 -5.50
CA ARG A 30 -7.58 -18.25 -5.39
C ARG A 30 -8.47 -18.93 -4.34
N ALA A 31 -8.79 -18.20 -3.27
CA ALA A 31 -9.73 -18.65 -2.24
C ALA A 31 -11.22 -18.50 -2.63
N GLY A 32 -11.52 -18.10 -3.88
CA GLY A 32 -12.88 -17.98 -4.40
C GLY A 32 -13.59 -16.66 -4.05
N HIS A 33 -12.82 -15.60 -3.74
CA HIS A 33 -13.39 -14.27 -3.50
C HIS A 33 -13.33 -13.41 -4.77
N HIS A 34 -14.28 -12.48 -4.91
CA HIS A 34 -14.23 -11.46 -5.94
C HIS A 34 -13.48 -10.24 -5.40
N VAL A 35 -12.39 -9.87 -6.03
CA VAL A 35 -11.53 -8.78 -5.57
C VAL A 35 -11.48 -7.66 -6.59
N GLN A 36 -11.77 -6.45 -6.13
CA GLN A 36 -11.57 -5.23 -6.90
C GLN A 36 -10.56 -4.35 -6.20
N ILE A 37 -9.52 -3.92 -6.94
CA ILE A 37 -8.53 -2.93 -6.49
C ILE A 37 -8.84 -1.59 -7.16
N ILE A 38 -8.94 -0.51 -6.37
CA ILE A 38 -9.00 0.85 -6.90
C ILE A 38 -7.64 1.51 -6.72
N ALA A 39 -7.05 1.96 -7.82
CA ALA A 39 -5.75 2.60 -7.82
C ALA A 39 -5.71 3.85 -8.71
N GLY A 40 -4.70 4.69 -8.49
CA GLY A 40 -4.40 5.84 -9.34
C GLY A 40 -3.69 5.43 -10.63
N ASP A 41 -3.86 6.21 -11.69
CA ASP A 41 -3.23 6.01 -12.99
C ASP A 41 -1.70 6.18 -12.98
N PHE A 42 -1.16 6.84 -11.97
CA PHE A 42 0.27 7.09 -11.86
C PHE A 42 0.83 6.81 -10.46
N SER A 43 1.96 6.12 -10.43
CA SER A 43 2.83 5.96 -9.26
C SER A 43 4.29 6.01 -9.69
N HIS A 44 5.12 6.78 -8.97
CA HIS A 44 6.57 6.81 -9.16
C HIS A 44 7.24 5.50 -8.76
N LEU A 45 6.54 4.63 -8.04
CA LEU A 45 7.01 3.33 -7.61
C LEU A 45 6.90 2.26 -8.71
N ARG A 46 5.99 2.46 -9.68
CA ARG A 46 5.85 1.53 -10.79
C ARG A 46 6.87 1.83 -11.87
N LYS A 47 7.45 0.79 -12.47
CA LYS A 47 8.29 0.92 -13.67
C LYS A 47 7.44 1.28 -14.87
N GLU A 48 6.27 0.63 -14.99
CA GLU A 48 5.30 0.89 -16.04
C GLU A 48 3.95 1.26 -15.42
N ASN A 49 3.40 2.39 -15.82
CA ASN A 49 2.10 2.84 -15.38
C ASN A 49 1.04 2.48 -16.42
N PRO A 50 -0.20 2.14 -15.98
CA PRO A 50 -1.28 1.78 -16.89
C PRO A 50 -1.66 2.97 -17.79
N LYS A 51 -2.09 2.65 -19.02
CA LYS A 51 -2.64 3.65 -19.94
C LYS A 51 -4.11 3.88 -19.61
N VAL A 52 -4.39 4.96 -18.90
CA VAL A 52 -5.75 5.27 -18.42
C VAL A 52 -6.29 6.48 -19.18
N GLU A 53 -7.34 6.28 -19.97
CA GLU A 53 -7.98 7.33 -20.77
C GLU A 53 -9.05 8.10 -19.98
N LYS A 54 -9.79 7.39 -19.14
CA LYS A 54 -10.91 7.95 -18.35
C LYS A 54 -10.95 7.41 -16.93
N ASP A 55 -11.61 8.15 -16.04
CA ASP A 55 -11.88 7.66 -14.68
C ASP A 55 -12.76 6.41 -14.71
N LEU A 56 -12.55 5.52 -13.77
CA LEU A 56 -13.22 4.22 -13.66
C LEU A 56 -13.01 3.34 -14.92
N GLN A 57 -11.80 3.35 -15.45
CA GLN A 57 -11.38 2.36 -16.43
C GLN A 57 -11.07 1.06 -15.71
N TYR A 58 -11.64 -0.03 -16.18
CA TYR A 58 -11.47 -1.36 -15.58
C TYR A 58 -10.53 -2.21 -16.43
N GLU A 59 -9.74 -3.03 -15.74
CA GLU A 59 -8.79 -3.96 -16.31
C GLU A 59 -8.76 -5.22 -15.44
N ASP A 60 -8.69 -6.38 -16.04
CA ASP A 60 -8.48 -7.64 -15.33
C ASP A 60 -7.00 -7.99 -15.34
N VAL A 61 -6.45 -8.25 -14.16
CA VAL A 61 -5.06 -8.72 -13.98
C VAL A 61 -5.12 -9.95 -13.09
N ASP A 62 -4.90 -11.13 -13.64
CA ASP A 62 -4.90 -12.41 -12.92
C ASP A 62 -6.21 -12.69 -12.12
N GLY A 63 -7.35 -12.30 -12.69
CA GLY A 63 -8.66 -12.43 -12.06
C GLY A 63 -8.96 -11.36 -11.01
N ILE A 64 -8.06 -10.41 -10.80
CA ILE A 64 -8.25 -9.24 -9.95
C ILE A 64 -8.77 -8.10 -10.82
N GLN A 65 -9.93 -7.53 -10.47
CA GLN A 65 -10.47 -6.40 -11.20
C GLN A 65 -9.84 -5.09 -10.74
N TYR A 66 -8.95 -4.52 -11.52
CA TYR A 66 -8.44 -3.16 -11.28
C TYR A 66 -9.43 -2.11 -11.78
N CYS A 67 -9.58 -1.04 -11.01
CA CYS A 67 -10.34 0.16 -11.35
C CYS A 67 -9.41 1.38 -11.25
N TRP A 68 -9.07 1.95 -12.39
CA TRP A 68 -8.14 3.05 -12.47
C TRP A 68 -8.82 4.41 -12.35
N ILE A 69 -8.23 5.29 -11.56
CA ILE A 69 -8.65 6.68 -11.37
C ILE A 69 -7.53 7.62 -11.82
N LYS A 70 -7.84 8.57 -12.70
CA LYS A 70 -6.89 9.58 -13.16
C LYS A 70 -6.55 10.56 -12.04
N THR A 71 -5.34 10.49 -11.53
CA THR A 71 -4.84 11.40 -10.48
C THR A 71 -3.86 12.42 -11.03
N GLY A 72 -3.25 12.09 -12.17
CA GLY A 72 -2.22 12.89 -12.82
C GLY A 72 -0.82 12.54 -12.34
N ARG A 73 0.17 12.99 -13.10
CA ARG A 73 1.58 12.76 -12.80
C ARG A 73 2.10 13.75 -11.77
N TYR A 74 3.14 13.37 -11.06
CA TYR A 74 3.90 14.21 -10.14
C TYR A 74 5.37 13.83 -10.16
N GLU A 75 6.21 14.74 -9.73
CA GLU A 75 7.66 14.50 -9.54
C GLU A 75 8.03 14.78 -8.08
N GLY A 76 8.87 13.90 -7.52
CA GLY A 76 9.34 14.01 -6.13
C GLY A 76 8.24 13.87 -5.08
N ASN A 77 8.52 14.38 -3.88
CA ASN A 77 7.66 14.26 -2.70
C ASN A 77 6.96 15.58 -2.29
N GLY A 78 6.84 16.52 -3.23
CA GLY A 78 6.31 17.86 -2.97
C GLY A 78 4.78 18.00 -3.07
N LEU A 79 4.33 19.26 -3.25
CA LEU A 79 2.92 19.63 -3.34
C LEU A 79 2.19 18.91 -4.48
N SER A 80 2.86 18.64 -5.60
CA SER A 80 2.27 17.91 -6.72
C SER A 80 1.80 16.51 -6.32
N ARG A 81 2.61 15.80 -5.51
CA ARG A 81 2.23 14.49 -4.96
C ARG A 81 1.04 14.61 -3.99
N ALA A 82 1.06 15.60 -3.10
CA ALA A 82 -0.06 15.85 -2.19
C ALA A 82 -1.37 16.12 -2.96
N LEU A 83 -1.32 16.90 -4.03
CA LEU A 83 -2.48 17.16 -4.89
C LEU A 83 -3.04 15.89 -5.53
N THR A 84 -2.21 14.94 -5.92
CA THR A 84 -2.70 13.64 -6.44
C THR A 84 -3.42 12.82 -5.37
N MET A 85 -2.94 12.85 -4.11
CA MET A 85 -3.63 12.21 -2.97
C MET A 85 -5.03 12.79 -2.76
N PHE A 86 -5.16 14.13 -2.76
CA PHE A 86 -6.46 14.80 -2.64
C PHE A 86 -7.37 14.49 -3.82
N ARG A 87 -6.83 14.53 -5.03
CA ARG A 87 -7.59 14.23 -6.25
C ARG A 87 -8.10 12.78 -6.23
N PHE A 88 -7.29 11.85 -5.77
CA PHE A 88 -7.70 10.45 -5.58
C PHE A 88 -8.86 10.34 -4.59
N CYS A 89 -8.71 10.88 -3.38
CA CYS A 89 -9.75 10.84 -2.36
C CYS A 89 -11.04 11.56 -2.80
N TYR A 90 -10.92 12.71 -3.46
CA TYR A 90 -12.06 13.42 -4.01
C TYR A 90 -12.82 12.59 -5.06
N LYS A 91 -12.09 11.95 -5.99
CA LYS A 91 -12.70 11.12 -7.03
C LYS A 91 -13.30 9.83 -6.48
N LEU A 92 -12.67 9.21 -5.49
CA LEU A 92 -13.29 8.10 -4.75
C LEU A 92 -14.64 8.51 -4.16
N ARG A 93 -14.70 9.70 -3.56
CA ARG A 93 -15.95 10.22 -3.01
C ARG A 93 -16.97 10.58 -4.09
N LYS A 94 -16.54 11.20 -5.19
CA LYS A 94 -17.37 11.60 -6.33
C LYS A 94 -17.99 10.38 -7.02
N TYR A 95 -17.23 9.32 -7.20
CA TYR A 95 -17.67 8.12 -7.92
C TYR A 95 -18.12 6.99 -7.01
N ALA A 96 -18.31 7.24 -5.71
CA ALA A 96 -18.63 6.23 -4.71
C ALA A 96 -19.81 5.34 -5.11
N ASP A 97 -20.91 5.94 -5.61
CA ASP A 97 -22.12 5.18 -5.94
C ASP A 97 -21.88 4.22 -7.12
N ARG A 98 -21.17 4.68 -8.16
CA ARG A 98 -20.81 3.84 -9.32
C ARG A 98 -19.86 2.71 -8.95
N ILE A 99 -18.92 2.98 -8.03
CA ILE A 99 -17.98 1.97 -7.51
C ILE A 99 -18.77 0.91 -6.73
N LEU A 100 -19.64 1.34 -5.83
CA LEU A 100 -20.42 0.44 -4.98
C LEU A 100 -21.42 -0.40 -5.79
N GLU A 101 -22.07 0.18 -6.79
CA GLU A 101 -22.96 -0.53 -7.69
C GLU A 101 -22.26 -1.72 -8.38
N LYS A 102 -21.02 -1.51 -8.80
CA LYS A 102 -20.23 -2.54 -9.48
C LYS A 102 -19.57 -3.52 -8.52
N ALA A 103 -18.93 -3.04 -7.45
CA ALA A 103 -18.16 -3.86 -6.53
C ALA A 103 -19.04 -4.64 -5.54
N ARG A 104 -20.17 -4.05 -5.10
CA ARG A 104 -21.07 -4.60 -4.06
C ARG A 104 -20.29 -5.22 -2.90
N PRO A 105 -19.42 -4.46 -2.23
CA PRO A 105 -18.43 -5.02 -1.33
C PRO A 105 -19.06 -5.49 -0.01
N ASP A 106 -18.61 -6.66 0.46
CA ASP A 106 -18.83 -7.13 1.83
C ASP A 106 -17.79 -6.50 2.77
N VAL A 107 -16.58 -6.24 2.22
CA VAL A 107 -15.44 -5.66 2.93
C VAL A 107 -14.79 -4.56 2.08
N ILE A 108 -14.51 -3.43 2.71
CA ILE A 108 -13.70 -2.34 2.15
C ILE A 108 -12.39 -2.27 2.93
N ILE A 109 -11.27 -2.28 2.23
CA ILE A 109 -9.92 -2.19 2.80
C ILE A 109 -9.28 -0.91 2.28
N THR A 110 -8.90 0.02 3.18
CA THR A 110 -8.06 1.17 2.85
C THR A 110 -6.61 0.81 3.12
N SER A 111 -5.77 0.88 2.10
CA SER A 111 -4.41 0.35 2.09
C SER A 111 -3.42 1.32 1.41
N SER A 112 -3.76 2.60 1.26
CA SER A 112 -2.81 3.61 0.76
C SER A 112 -1.75 3.93 1.82
N THR A 113 -0.58 4.42 1.38
CA THR A 113 0.51 4.83 2.29
C THR A 113 0.13 6.02 3.19
N TYR A 114 -0.93 6.72 2.85
CA TYR A 114 -1.47 7.84 3.61
C TYR A 114 -2.94 7.56 4.00
N PRO A 115 -3.40 8.00 5.19
CA PRO A 115 -4.71 7.58 5.73
C PRO A 115 -5.92 8.40 5.24
N LEU A 116 -5.77 9.30 4.24
CA LEU A 116 -6.88 10.16 3.81
C LEU A 116 -7.96 9.41 3.02
N ASP A 117 -7.63 8.27 2.42
CA ASP A 117 -8.58 7.40 1.72
C ASP A 117 -9.63 6.78 2.67
N THR A 118 -9.39 6.86 3.99
CA THR A 118 -10.37 6.44 4.99
C THR A 118 -11.68 7.23 4.91
N PHE A 119 -11.63 8.52 4.55
CA PHE A 119 -12.83 9.36 4.51
C PHE A 119 -13.83 8.92 3.42
N PRO A 120 -13.43 8.79 2.14
CA PRO A 120 -14.32 8.22 1.13
C PRO A 120 -14.73 6.79 1.45
N ALA A 121 -13.86 5.96 2.02
CA ALA A 121 -14.19 4.60 2.41
C ALA A 121 -15.23 4.53 3.53
N GLN A 122 -15.15 5.40 4.54
CA GLN A 122 -16.16 5.52 5.59
C GLN A 122 -17.54 5.94 5.03
N TYR A 123 -17.54 6.81 4.01
CA TYR A 123 -18.76 7.16 3.31
C TYR A 123 -19.35 5.97 2.54
N MET A 124 -18.53 5.24 1.78
CA MET A 124 -18.94 4.05 1.05
C MET A 124 -19.50 2.98 2.00
N ARG A 125 -18.79 2.70 3.10
CA ARG A 125 -19.22 1.77 4.14
C ARG A 125 -20.64 2.07 4.65
N LYS A 126 -20.95 3.33 4.92
CA LYS A 126 -22.27 3.73 5.41
C LYS A 126 -23.38 3.44 4.39
N LYS A 127 -23.05 3.47 3.09
CA LYS A 127 -24.02 3.22 2.03
C LYS A 127 -24.29 1.74 1.78
N CYS A 128 -23.25 0.90 1.86
CA CYS A 128 -23.34 -0.53 1.53
C CYS A 128 -23.29 -1.45 2.75
N HIS A 129 -23.15 -0.91 3.97
CA HIS A 129 -23.03 -1.65 5.22
C HIS A 129 -21.87 -2.66 5.28
N ALA A 130 -20.85 -2.49 4.43
CA ALA A 130 -19.65 -3.32 4.41
C ALA A 130 -18.84 -3.17 5.70
N LYS A 131 -18.01 -4.16 6.01
CA LYS A 131 -16.95 -4.02 7.02
C LYS A 131 -15.84 -3.12 6.49
N LEU A 132 -15.21 -2.35 7.36
CA LEU A 132 -14.11 -1.45 7.01
C LEU A 132 -12.84 -1.89 7.73
N ILE A 133 -11.81 -2.17 6.96
CA ILE A 133 -10.46 -2.47 7.44
C ILE A 133 -9.53 -1.34 7.03
N HIS A 134 -8.68 -0.89 7.94
CA HIS A 134 -7.60 0.03 7.62
C HIS A 134 -6.28 -0.72 7.71
N GLU A 135 -5.53 -0.75 6.63
CA GLU A 135 -4.21 -1.36 6.54
C GLU A 135 -3.13 -0.28 6.55
N VAL A 136 -2.18 -0.41 7.46
CA VAL A 136 -1.10 0.55 7.70
C VAL A 136 0.21 -0.04 7.17
N HIS A 137 0.75 0.57 6.12
CA HIS A 137 2.05 0.23 5.54
C HIS A 137 3.17 1.05 6.20
N ASP A 138 2.93 2.36 6.34
CA ASP A 138 3.84 3.33 6.94
C ASP A 138 3.13 4.11 8.04
N MET A 139 3.87 4.49 9.06
CA MET A 139 3.34 5.27 10.18
C MET A 139 3.28 6.77 9.83
N TRP A 140 2.35 7.14 8.95
CA TRP A 140 2.08 8.53 8.62
C TRP A 140 1.03 9.11 9.55
N PRO A 141 1.29 10.28 10.21
CA PRO A 141 2.36 11.25 9.92
C PRO A 141 3.65 11.08 10.73
N ALA A 142 3.77 10.11 11.64
CA ALA A 142 4.95 9.95 12.48
C ALA A 142 6.26 9.93 11.67
N THR A 143 6.30 9.18 10.56
CA THR A 143 7.46 9.12 9.65
C THR A 143 7.82 10.49 9.07
N LEU A 144 6.82 11.32 8.73
CA LEU A 144 7.06 12.67 8.23
C LEU A 144 7.67 13.59 9.29
N ILE A 145 7.30 13.39 10.55
CA ILE A 145 7.80 14.19 11.69
C ILE A 145 9.19 13.70 12.09
N GLU A 146 9.32 12.42 12.38
CA GLU A 146 10.51 11.86 13.03
C GLU A 146 11.68 11.66 12.05
N LEU A 147 11.40 11.21 10.83
CA LEU A 147 12.42 10.99 9.80
C LEU A 147 12.49 12.13 8.79
N GLY A 148 11.35 12.73 8.45
CA GLY A 148 11.27 13.82 7.49
C GLY A 148 11.53 15.20 8.08
N GLY A 149 11.62 15.34 9.41
CA GLY A 149 11.87 16.60 10.11
C GLY A 149 10.75 17.64 9.98
N MET A 150 9.56 17.22 9.53
CA MET A 150 8.43 18.14 9.40
C MET A 150 7.87 18.51 10.78
N SER A 151 7.51 19.79 10.93
CA SER A 151 6.84 20.24 12.17
C SER A 151 5.49 19.52 12.34
N LYS A 152 5.22 19.03 13.56
CA LYS A 152 3.91 18.47 13.91
C LYS A 152 2.75 19.47 13.72
N TYR A 153 3.02 20.77 13.70
CA TYR A 153 2.04 21.83 13.45
C TYR A 153 1.87 22.18 11.96
N HIS A 154 2.65 21.54 11.08
CA HIS A 154 2.50 21.77 9.65
C HIS A 154 1.08 21.36 9.18
N PRO A 155 0.36 22.19 8.40
CA PRO A 155 -1.04 21.90 8.04
C PRO A 155 -1.26 20.54 7.37
N PHE A 156 -0.34 20.12 6.51
CA PHE A 156 -0.39 18.81 5.87
C PHE A 156 -0.26 17.67 6.90
N VAL A 157 0.68 17.80 7.85
CA VAL A 157 0.88 16.82 8.94
C VAL A 157 -0.37 16.69 9.80
N GLN A 158 -0.97 17.82 10.18
CA GLN A 158 -2.20 17.85 10.99
C GLN A 158 -3.37 17.16 10.26
N MET A 159 -3.49 17.40 8.97
CA MET A 159 -4.53 16.77 8.16
C MET A 159 -4.33 15.25 8.05
N ILE A 160 -3.11 14.78 7.82
CA ILE A 160 -2.77 13.36 7.82
C ILE A 160 -3.08 12.73 9.18
N GLN A 161 -2.75 13.42 10.29
CA GLN A 161 -3.06 12.98 11.66
C GLN A 161 -4.56 12.85 11.90
N ILE A 162 -5.37 13.78 11.39
CA ILE A 162 -6.84 13.67 11.48
C ILE A 162 -7.34 12.44 10.70
N GLY A 163 -6.77 12.18 9.53
CA GLY A 163 -7.07 10.98 8.74
C GLY A 163 -6.72 9.70 9.49
N GLU A 164 -5.52 9.61 10.02
CA GLU A 164 -5.03 8.48 10.80
C GLU A 164 -5.91 8.20 12.03
N ASN A 165 -6.16 9.23 12.85
CA ASN A 165 -7.02 9.12 14.02
C ASN A 165 -8.45 8.67 13.64
N SER A 166 -8.97 9.15 12.51
CA SER A 166 -10.29 8.75 12.00
C SER A 166 -10.29 7.29 11.55
N ALA A 167 -9.26 6.85 10.83
CA ALA A 167 -9.10 5.47 10.39
C ALA A 167 -9.09 4.50 11.58
N TYR A 168 -8.28 4.77 12.59
CA TYR A 168 -8.16 3.94 13.79
C TYR A 168 -9.48 3.84 14.58
N ARG A 169 -10.20 4.94 14.71
CA ARG A 169 -11.49 4.94 15.45
C ARG A 169 -12.62 4.27 14.69
N LYS A 170 -12.70 4.49 13.37
CA LYS A 170 -13.88 4.16 12.56
C LYS A 170 -13.80 2.81 11.85
N SER A 171 -12.60 2.22 11.68
CA SER A 171 -12.47 0.88 11.11
C SER A 171 -12.89 -0.21 12.09
N ASP A 172 -13.36 -1.33 11.57
CA ASP A 172 -13.70 -2.51 12.36
C ASP A 172 -12.44 -3.26 12.80
N LYS A 173 -11.44 -3.32 11.93
CA LYS A 173 -10.09 -3.84 12.22
C LYS A 173 -9.05 -2.89 11.65
N VAL A 174 -7.87 -2.90 12.26
CA VAL A 174 -6.68 -2.20 11.80
C VAL A 174 -5.58 -3.23 11.62
N VAL A 175 -5.14 -3.40 10.38
CA VAL A 175 -4.06 -4.32 10.01
C VAL A 175 -2.76 -3.53 9.93
N SER A 176 -1.69 -4.04 10.50
CA SER A 176 -0.36 -3.47 10.38
C SER A 176 0.66 -4.54 10.03
N LEU A 177 1.61 -4.21 9.18
CA LEU A 177 2.79 -5.04 8.93
C LEU A 177 3.88 -4.82 10.02
N LEU A 178 3.71 -3.81 10.87
CA LEU A 178 4.64 -3.44 11.93
C LEU A 178 4.15 -4.02 13.27
N PRO A 179 4.80 -5.05 13.84
CA PRO A 179 4.31 -5.74 15.04
C PRO A 179 4.27 -4.84 16.28
N CYS A 180 5.20 -3.87 16.38
CA CYS A 180 5.30 -2.97 17.52
C CYS A 180 4.45 -1.69 17.41
N ALA A 181 3.61 -1.54 16.36
CA ALA A 181 2.83 -0.33 16.14
C ALA A 181 1.59 -0.20 17.03
N LYS A 182 1.15 -1.27 17.69
CA LYS A 182 -0.11 -1.33 18.43
C LYS A 182 -0.27 -0.21 19.44
N ASP A 183 0.75 0.03 20.29
CA ASP A 183 0.66 1.02 21.37
C ASP A 183 0.58 2.45 20.83
N TYR A 184 1.28 2.74 19.74
CA TYR A 184 1.14 4.00 19.04
C TYR A 184 -0.29 4.21 18.53
N MET A 185 -0.85 3.21 17.85
CA MET A 185 -2.21 3.28 17.30
C MET A 185 -3.27 3.45 18.38
N VAL A 186 -3.09 2.79 19.55
CA VAL A 186 -3.99 2.94 20.70
C VAL A 186 -3.93 4.37 21.24
N ARG A 187 -2.74 4.98 21.38
CA ARG A 187 -2.60 6.39 21.77
C ARG A 187 -3.28 7.36 20.79
N HIS A 188 -3.43 6.96 19.52
CA HIS A 188 -4.09 7.74 18.47
C HIS A 188 -5.59 7.36 18.27
N GLY A 189 -6.15 6.62 19.23
CA GLY A 189 -7.59 6.38 19.34
C GLY A 189 -8.10 5.06 18.81
N MET A 190 -7.22 4.10 18.48
CA MET A 190 -7.61 2.73 18.18
C MET A 190 -8.01 1.99 19.46
N LYS A 191 -9.07 1.18 19.40
CA LYS A 191 -9.33 0.18 20.44
C LYS A 191 -8.37 -1.00 20.27
N ALA A 192 -7.77 -1.48 21.35
CA ALA A 192 -6.71 -2.49 21.33
C ALA A 192 -7.12 -3.84 20.69
N ASP A 193 -8.40 -4.18 20.75
CA ASP A 193 -8.99 -5.40 20.16
C ASP A 193 -9.16 -5.36 18.64
N LYS A 194 -8.96 -4.19 18.03
CA LYS A 194 -9.01 -4.02 16.57
C LYS A 194 -7.69 -4.35 15.88
N PHE A 195 -6.59 -4.35 16.60
CA PHE A 195 -5.25 -4.56 16.04
C PHE A 195 -5.05 -5.98 15.55
N VAL A 196 -4.53 -6.11 14.33
CA VAL A 196 -4.11 -7.37 13.73
C VAL A 196 -2.75 -7.14 13.08
N CYS A 197 -1.74 -7.94 13.43
CA CYS A 197 -0.46 -7.91 12.75
C CYS A 197 -0.46 -8.94 11.62
N ILE A 198 -0.20 -8.46 10.38
CA ILE A 198 -0.02 -9.31 9.19
C ILE A 198 1.21 -8.80 8.47
N GLU A 199 2.33 -9.45 8.70
CA GLU A 199 3.61 -9.09 8.10
C GLU A 199 3.65 -9.40 6.59
N ASN A 200 4.72 -8.96 5.92
CA ASN A 200 4.96 -9.36 4.54
C ASN A 200 5.39 -10.82 4.50
N GLY A 201 4.93 -11.54 3.49
CA GLY A 201 5.33 -12.89 3.19
C GLY A 201 6.25 -12.96 1.97
N VAL A 202 6.52 -14.18 1.54
CA VAL A 202 7.24 -14.49 0.31
C VAL A 202 6.35 -15.35 -0.59
N VAL A 203 6.64 -15.35 -1.89
CA VAL A 203 5.99 -16.24 -2.84
C VAL A 203 6.77 -17.54 -2.88
N ASP A 204 6.20 -18.62 -2.37
CA ASP A 204 6.84 -19.94 -2.29
C ASP A 204 7.35 -20.44 -3.64
N ASP A 205 6.57 -20.21 -4.70
CA ASP A 205 6.92 -20.67 -6.04
C ASP A 205 8.17 -19.97 -6.58
N ASP A 206 8.33 -18.66 -6.32
CA ASP A 206 9.53 -17.90 -6.71
C ASP A 206 10.76 -18.39 -5.93
N TRP A 207 10.58 -18.81 -4.68
CA TRP A 207 11.64 -19.34 -3.85
C TRP A 207 12.08 -20.75 -4.27
N LYS A 208 11.12 -21.59 -4.66
CA LYS A 208 11.39 -22.98 -5.09
C LYS A 208 11.97 -23.05 -6.50
N ASN A 209 11.68 -22.07 -7.34
CA ASN A 209 12.10 -21.99 -8.73
C ASN A 209 12.86 -20.68 -8.99
N PRO A 210 14.06 -20.49 -8.39
CA PRO A 210 14.80 -19.25 -8.55
C PRO A 210 15.24 -19.06 -10.00
N LEU A 211 15.18 -17.82 -10.46
CA LEU A 211 15.74 -17.45 -11.76
C LEU A 211 17.28 -17.57 -11.70
N PRO A 212 17.93 -17.90 -12.83
CA PRO A 212 19.39 -17.94 -12.89
C PRO A 212 19.97 -16.56 -12.58
N LEU A 213 21.09 -16.54 -11.90
CA LEU A 213 21.82 -15.31 -11.60
C LEU A 213 22.31 -14.63 -12.91
N PRO A 214 22.33 -13.30 -12.97
CA PRO A 214 22.99 -12.59 -14.05
C PRO A 214 24.46 -13.05 -14.18
N GLN A 215 24.93 -13.30 -15.41
CA GLN A 215 26.25 -13.90 -15.69
C GLN A 215 27.43 -13.22 -14.95
N GLY A 216 27.42 -11.89 -14.82
CA GLY A 216 28.46 -11.16 -14.09
C GLY A 216 28.44 -11.45 -12.58
N MET A 217 27.27 -11.49 -11.98
CA MET A 217 27.10 -11.70 -10.54
C MET A 217 27.46 -13.12 -10.10
N GLU A 218 27.14 -14.11 -10.92
CA GLU A 218 27.51 -15.53 -10.64
C GLU A 218 29.03 -15.68 -10.53
N LYS A 219 29.78 -15.09 -11.45
CA LYS A 219 31.24 -15.10 -11.47
C LYS A 219 31.84 -14.44 -10.24
N GLU A 220 31.38 -13.26 -9.86
CA GLU A 220 31.83 -12.54 -8.67
C GLU A 220 31.55 -13.30 -7.38
N LEU A 221 30.34 -13.85 -7.24
CA LEU A 221 29.98 -14.64 -6.06
C LEU A 221 30.80 -15.94 -5.94
N THR A 222 31.12 -16.57 -7.07
CA THR A 222 31.95 -17.78 -7.08
C THR A 222 33.38 -17.47 -6.58
N VAL A 223 34.01 -16.42 -7.09
CA VAL A 223 35.35 -16.00 -6.63
C VAL A 223 35.36 -15.68 -5.13
N LEU A 224 34.34 -14.95 -4.63
CA LEU A 224 34.26 -14.61 -3.22
C LEU A 224 34.08 -15.84 -2.32
N LYS A 225 33.35 -16.87 -2.79
CA LYS A 225 33.19 -18.15 -2.08
C LYS A 225 34.46 -18.98 -2.07
N GLU A 226 35.18 -19.02 -3.19
CA GLU A 226 36.47 -19.71 -3.30
C GLU A 226 37.52 -19.09 -2.37
N ASP A 227 37.48 -17.77 -2.18
CA ASP A 227 38.29 -17.03 -1.21
C ASP A 227 37.87 -17.26 0.26
N GLY A 228 36.88 -18.11 0.52
CA GLY A 228 36.36 -18.42 1.86
C GLY A 228 35.63 -17.28 2.55
N LYS A 229 35.15 -16.27 1.80
CA LYS A 229 34.45 -15.12 2.36
C LYS A 229 32.99 -15.47 2.65
N PHE A 230 32.49 -14.98 3.80
CA PHE A 230 31.08 -15.00 4.12
C PHE A 230 30.38 -13.83 3.41
N ILE A 231 29.40 -14.13 2.56
CA ILE A 231 28.74 -13.14 1.72
C ILE A 231 27.43 -12.73 2.39
N VAL A 232 27.26 -11.44 2.68
CA VAL A 232 26.01 -10.84 3.13
C VAL A 232 25.45 -9.97 2.00
N GLY A 233 24.23 -10.30 1.55
CA GLY A 233 23.52 -9.52 0.52
C GLY A 233 22.37 -8.72 1.14
N TYR A 234 22.24 -7.46 0.75
CA TYR A 234 21.06 -6.64 1.04
C TYR A 234 20.38 -6.23 -0.27
N PHE A 235 19.12 -6.61 -0.40
CA PHE A 235 18.27 -6.29 -1.54
C PHE A 235 17.12 -5.41 -1.08
N GLY A 236 17.13 -4.13 -1.43
CA GLY A 236 16.09 -3.19 -1.04
C GLY A 236 16.48 -1.72 -1.21
N GLY A 237 15.59 -0.84 -0.83
CA GLY A 237 15.82 0.60 -0.86
C GLY A 237 16.88 1.03 0.18
N HIS A 238 17.76 1.93 -0.20
CA HIS A 238 18.78 2.50 0.70
C HIS A 238 18.23 3.77 1.40
N ALA A 239 17.01 3.68 1.89
CA ALA A 239 16.38 4.78 2.61
C ALA A 239 16.91 4.89 4.06
N LEU A 240 16.85 6.09 4.61
CA LEU A 240 17.26 6.36 6.00
C LEU A 240 16.48 5.50 7.02
N SER A 241 15.20 5.25 6.73
CA SER A 241 14.32 4.38 7.53
C SER A 241 14.80 2.93 7.64
N ASN A 242 15.62 2.45 6.70
CA ASN A 242 16.16 1.09 6.73
C ASN A 242 17.41 0.96 7.62
N ALA A 243 17.93 2.06 8.14
CA ALA A 243 19.02 2.12 9.12
C ALA A 243 20.25 1.24 8.75
N LEU A 244 20.58 1.13 7.46
CA LEU A 244 21.67 0.27 6.96
C LEU A 244 23.04 0.57 7.59
N GLY A 245 23.26 1.79 8.07
CA GLY A 245 24.45 2.13 8.83
C GLY A 245 24.64 1.30 10.10
N ASN A 246 23.58 0.68 10.64
CA ASN A 246 23.68 -0.23 11.79
C ASN A 246 24.11 -1.65 11.38
N LEU A 247 23.88 -2.03 10.12
CA LEU A 247 24.33 -3.32 9.57
C LEU A 247 25.84 -3.33 9.33
N LEU A 248 26.42 -2.14 9.07
CA LEU A 248 27.84 -1.99 8.71
C LEU A 248 28.75 -1.70 9.92
N LYS A 249 28.19 -1.62 11.12
CA LYS A 249 28.91 -1.47 12.40
C LYS A 249 29.16 -2.85 13.03
#